data_ecc3d6ea08c8eb3473e06a8534cf6c56
#
_entry.id   ecc3d6ea08c8eb3473e06a8534cf6c56
#
_cell.length_a   1.000
_cell.length_b   1.000
_cell.length_c   1.000
_cell.angle_alpha   90.00
_cell.angle_beta   90.00
_cell.angle_gamma   90.00
#
_symmetry.space_group_name_H-M   'P 1'
#
loop_
_entity.id
_entity.type
_entity.pdbx_description
1 polymer ?
#
loop_
_entity_poly.entity_id
_entity_poly.type
_entity_poly.pdbx_seq_one_letter_code
_entity_poly.pdbx_strand_id
1 'polypeptide(L)'
;SKDYLHATDWPMLTWFANLGFAAIIAAIYDYRRALAITTPRETGLVWGCASLLLLFLISVPLAHAGVALVIQLQFSRIFWLLDILAIAYMTWLLVESPIGQRAIPKQTRVRYAVVVMVFALTLARGSYVTYVEKADRPLIEIDLPENEWTQVMDWAAERPVGTHFLVDPGHAWRYGSSVRAASGRDVYLEEIKDIGIAIYSSQIAERVSTRIAELGNFSELDSNRARRLAHRYHLDYLITEHPIGLPLVHQQGPFNVYDLRADSRLALSFNND
;
A
#
# COMPACT_ATOMS: atom_id res chain seq x y z
N SER A 1 -6.23 -0.91 -4.30
CA SER A 1 -6.90 -1.30 -3.04
C SER A 1 -5.86 -1.86 -2.08
N LYS A 2 -6.05 -1.59 -0.77
CA LYS A 2 -5.17 -2.14 0.27
C LYS A 2 -5.66 -3.53 0.66
N ASP A 3 -5.59 -4.47 -0.27
CA ASP A 3 -6.18 -5.81 -0.16
C ASP A 3 -5.72 -6.58 1.08
N TYR A 4 -4.50 -6.29 1.57
CA TYR A 4 -3.97 -6.91 2.80
C TYR A 4 -4.73 -6.49 4.08
N LEU A 5 -5.47 -5.37 4.07
CA LEU A 5 -6.25 -4.92 5.23
C LEU A 5 -7.63 -5.59 5.31
N HIS A 6 -8.20 -5.97 4.17
CA HIS A 6 -9.53 -6.53 4.06
C HIS A 6 -9.47 -7.95 3.48
N ALA A 7 -9.20 -8.92 4.35
CA ALA A 7 -9.11 -10.32 3.94
C ALA A 7 -10.45 -10.85 3.35
N THR A 8 -11.58 -10.22 3.65
CA THR A 8 -12.89 -10.52 3.05
C THR A 8 -12.92 -10.30 1.53
N ASP A 9 -12.06 -9.41 1.03
CA ASP A 9 -12.01 -9.04 -0.38
C ASP A 9 -10.98 -9.89 -1.16
N TRP A 10 -10.32 -10.81 -0.48
CA TRP A 10 -9.33 -11.67 -1.12
C TRP A 10 -9.97 -12.66 -2.08
N PRO A 11 -9.41 -12.84 -3.29
CA PRO A 11 -9.79 -13.92 -4.18
C PRO A 11 -9.59 -15.29 -3.51
N MET A 12 -10.43 -16.26 -3.84
CA MET A 12 -10.32 -17.63 -3.30
C MET A 12 -8.93 -18.22 -3.48
N LEU A 13 -8.26 -17.93 -4.60
CA LEU A 13 -6.89 -18.39 -4.84
C LEU A 13 -5.90 -17.89 -3.78
N THR A 14 -6.04 -16.65 -3.32
CA THR A 14 -5.20 -16.08 -2.26
C THR A 14 -5.44 -16.79 -0.92
N TRP A 15 -6.69 -17.12 -0.60
CA TRP A 15 -7.02 -17.92 0.58
C TRP A 15 -6.39 -19.31 0.52
N PHE A 16 -6.53 -20.03 -0.61
CA PHE A 16 -5.94 -21.34 -0.80
C PHE A 16 -4.42 -21.32 -0.74
N ALA A 17 -3.78 -20.33 -1.35
CA ALA A 17 -2.32 -20.20 -1.30
C ALA A 17 -1.83 -20.01 0.14
N ASN A 18 -2.38 -19.03 0.85
CA ASN A 18 -1.95 -18.70 2.22
C ASN A 18 -2.24 -19.84 3.21
N LEU A 19 -3.43 -20.42 3.20
CA LEU A 19 -3.77 -21.54 4.07
C LEU A 19 -3.05 -22.83 3.64
N GLY A 20 -2.74 -22.98 2.36
CA GLY A 20 -1.94 -24.08 1.83
C GLY A 20 -0.54 -24.12 2.44
N PHE A 21 0.13 -22.98 2.56
CA PHE A 21 1.42 -22.92 3.26
C PHE A 21 1.32 -23.31 4.74
N ALA A 22 0.27 -22.86 5.41
CA ALA A 22 0.03 -23.28 6.81
C ALA A 22 -0.18 -24.80 6.93
N ALA A 23 -0.94 -25.40 5.99
CA ALA A 23 -1.14 -26.86 5.94
C ALA A 23 0.16 -27.61 5.65
N ILE A 24 1.01 -27.10 4.76
CA ILE A 24 2.34 -27.68 4.46
C ILE A 24 3.21 -27.66 5.72
N ILE A 25 3.25 -26.53 6.44
CA ILE A 25 4.01 -26.42 7.69
C ILE A 25 3.51 -27.45 8.71
N ALA A 26 2.20 -27.55 8.93
CA ALA A 26 1.61 -28.50 9.86
C ALA A 26 1.97 -29.95 9.47
N ALA A 27 1.81 -30.33 8.21
CA ALA A 27 2.11 -31.67 7.75
C ALA A 27 3.60 -32.03 7.92
N ILE A 28 4.52 -31.12 7.58
CA ILE A 28 5.95 -31.37 7.71
C ILE A 28 6.35 -31.38 9.19
N TYR A 29 5.78 -30.49 10.00
CA TYR A 29 6.01 -30.49 11.45
C TYR A 29 5.56 -31.80 12.10
N ASP A 30 4.36 -32.31 11.78
CA ASP A 30 3.87 -33.58 12.29
C ASP A 30 4.75 -34.75 11.84
N TYR A 31 5.21 -34.73 10.59
CA TYR A 31 6.17 -35.70 10.10
C TYR A 31 7.49 -35.66 10.87
N ARG A 32 8.05 -34.48 11.15
CA ARG A 32 9.26 -34.30 11.98
C ARG A 32 9.05 -34.78 13.42
N ARG A 33 7.87 -34.51 13.97
CA ARG A 33 7.47 -35.00 15.30
C ARG A 33 7.39 -36.51 15.33
N ALA A 34 6.84 -37.14 14.31
CA ALA A 34 6.81 -38.62 14.21
C ALA A 34 8.21 -39.21 14.11
N LEU A 35 9.18 -38.49 13.56
CA LEU A 35 10.61 -38.90 13.53
C LEU A 35 11.35 -38.57 14.84
N ALA A 36 10.70 -38.00 15.83
CA ALA A 36 11.29 -37.56 17.13
C ALA A 36 12.48 -36.60 16.98
N ILE A 37 12.48 -35.73 15.95
CA ILE A 37 13.57 -34.78 15.67
C ILE A 37 13.18 -33.33 15.94
N THR A 38 11.94 -33.08 16.39
CA THR A 38 11.48 -31.73 16.73
C THR A 38 12.11 -31.24 18.03
N THR A 39 12.43 -29.93 18.08
CA THR A 39 12.93 -29.28 19.28
C THR A 39 11.81 -28.51 20.00
N PRO A 40 11.95 -28.24 21.34
CA PRO A 40 10.99 -27.40 22.05
C PRO A 40 10.84 -25.98 21.43
N ARG A 41 11.92 -25.41 20.88
CA ARG A 41 11.90 -24.11 20.21
C ARG A 41 11.10 -24.15 18.92
N GLU A 42 11.28 -25.19 18.12
CA GLU A 42 10.51 -25.45 16.91
C GLU A 42 9.02 -25.60 17.22
N THR A 43 8.71 -26.40 18.23
CA THR A 43 7.34 -26.59 18.73
C THR A 43 6.71 -25.24 19.15
N GLY A 44 7.44 -24.46 19.94
CA GLY A 44 6.99 -23.11 20.32
C GLY A 44 6.73 -22.19 19.15
N LEU A 45 7.60 -22.20 18.13
CA LEU A 45 7.44 -21.41 16.91
C LEU A 45 6.18 -21.82 16.13
N VAL A 46 5.97 -23.12 15.91
CA VAL A 46 4.81 -23.63 15.16
C VAL A 46 3.49 -23.33 15.89
N TRP A 47 3.44 -23.54 17.20
CA TRP A 47 2.26 -23.19 18.00
C TRP A 47 2.02 -21.68 18.08
N GLY A 48 3.07 -20.87 18.14
CA GLY A 48 2.97 -19.42 18.04
C GLY A 48 2.37 -18.98 16.72
N CYS A 49 2.84 -19.54 15.60
CA CYS A 49 2.26 -19.28 14.28
C CYS A 49 0.80 -19.75 14.20
N ALA A 50 0.46 -20.92 14.75
CA ALA A 50 -0.91 -21.42 14.78
C ALA A 50 -1.84 -20.52 15.59
N SER A 51 -1.37 -19.98 16.71
CA SER A 51 -2.13 -19.04 17.54
C SER A 51 -2.37 -17.71 16.80
N LEU A 52 -1.37 -17.18 16.10
CA LEU A 52 -1.52 -15.97 15.31
C LEU A 52 -2.46 -16.20 14.10
N LEU A 53 -2.38 -17.36 13.46
CA LEU A 53 -3.32 -17.75 12.40
C LEU A 53 -4.75 -17.84 12.92
N LEU A 54 -4.95 -18.40 14.09
CA LEU A 54 -6.26 -18.43 14.75
C LEU A 54 -6.78 -17.03 15.03
N LEU A 55 -5.93 -16.14 15.56
CA LEU A 55 -6.29 -14.73 15.76
C LEU A 55 -6.63 -14.03 14.44
N PHE A 56 -5.89 -14.31 13.36
CA PHE A 56 -6.24 -13.81 12.03
C PHE A 56 -7.63 -14.31 11.61
N LEU A 57 -7.94 -15.59 11.73
CA LEU A 57 -9.26 -16.14 11.35
C LEU A 57 -10.39 -15.52 12.17
N ILE A 58 -10.20 -15.30 13.47
CA ILE A 58 -11.15 -14.59 14.35
C ILE A 58 -11.26 -13.11 13.93
N SER A 59 -10.18 -12.53 13.47
CA SER A 59 -10.16 -11.11 13.07
C SER A 59 -11.01 -10.82 11.82
N VAL A 60 -11.18 -11.77 10.92
CA VAL A 60 -11.94 -11.58 9.67
C VAL A 60 -13.39 -11.17 9.92
N PRO A 61 -14.21 -11.92 10.68
CA PRO A 61 -15.58 -11.50 10.97
C PRO A 61 -15.65 -10.22 11.82
N LEU A 62 -14.69 -9.97 12.71
CA LEU A 62 -14.63 -8.75 13.50
C LEU A 62 -14.30 -7.52 12.63
N ALA A 63 -13.42 -7.66 11.65
CA ALA A 63 -13.15 -6.62 10.67
C ALA A 63 -14.41 -6.30 9.84
N HIS A 64 -15.14 -7.34 9.43
CA HIS A 64 -16.42 -7.17 8.74
C HIS A 64 -17.47 -6.45 9.61
N ALA A 65 -17.45 -6.69 10.92
CA ALA A 65 -18.29 -5.99 11.91
C ALA A 65 -17.79 -4.57 12.25
N GLY A 66 -16.72 -4.07 11.59
CA GLY A 66 -16.22 -2.71 11.77
C GLY A 66 -15.36 -2.50 13.02
N VAL A 67 -14.82 -3.56 13.65
CA VAL A 67 -13.94 -3.43 14.81
C VAL A 67 -12.57 -2.90 14.40
N ALA A 68 -12.34 -1.60 14.57
CA ALA A 68 -11.14 -0.90 14.12
C ALA A 68 -9.83 -1.49 14.65
N LEU A 69 -9.80 -1.97 15.91
CA LEU A 69 -8.62 -2.57 16.53
C LEU A 69 -8.06 -3.73 15.72
N VAL A 70 -8.94 -4.55 15.16
CA VAL A 70 -8.56 -5.72 14.36
C VAL A 70 -7.86 -5.33 13.07
N ILE A 71 -8.35 -4.26 12.43
CA ILE A 71 -7.74 -3.70 11.21
C ILE A 71 -6.36 -3.08 11.55
N GLN A 72 -6.26 -2.41 12.71
CA GLN A 72 -5.01 -1.80 13.19
C GLN A 72 -3.91 -2.83 13.45
N LEU A 73 -4.25 -3.99 14.00
CA LEU A 73 -3.29 -5.04 14.34
C LEU A 73 -2.76 -5.80 13.12
N GLN A 74 -3.44 -5.72 11.97
CA GLN A 74 -3.00 -6.29 10.69
C GLN A 74 -2.54 -7.76 10.81
N PHE A 75 -3.37 -8.60 11.42
CA PHE A 75 -3.05 -10.02 11.63
C PHE A 75 -2.71 -10.78 10.34
N SER A 76 -3.15 -10.31 9.17
CA SER A 76 -2.80 -10.87 7.86
C SER A 76 -1.29 -10.93 7.59
N ARG A 77 -0.48 -10.13 8.29
CA ARG A 77 0.99 -10.16 8.15
C ARG A 77 1.63 -11.47 8.62
N ILE A 78 0.90 -12.32 9.36
CA ILE A 78 1.38 -13.64 9.73
C ILE A 78 1.75 -14.50 8.51
N PHE A 79 1.09 -14.29 7.37
CA PHE A 79 1.36 -15.06 6.17
C PHE A 79 2.78 -14.90 5.65
N TRP A 80 3.41 -13.74 5.81
CA TRP A 80 4.83 -13.56 5.46
C TRP A 80 5.76 -14.48 6.28
N LEU A 81 5.46 -14.65 7.58
CA LEU A 81 6.20 -15.56 8.41
C LEU A 81 5.93 -17.02 8.03
N LEU A 82 4.68 -17.35 7.72
CA LEU A 82 4.30 -18.68 7.24
C LEU A 82 4.97 -19.02 5.92
N ASP A 83 5.08 -18.08 4.97
CA ASP A 83 5.78 -18.28 3.69
C ASP A 83 7.25 -18.66 3.94
N ILE A 84 7.95 -17.90 4.77
CA ILE A 84 9.36 -18.16 5.10
C ILE A 84 9.50 -19.53 5.78
N LEU A 85 8.62 -19.83 6.73
CA LEU A 85 8.65 -21.09 7.46
C LEU A 85 8.32 -22.28 6.55
N ALA A 86 7.35 -22.13 5.63
CA ALA A 86 7.03 -23.15 4.63
C ALA A 86 8.22 -23.45 3.71
N ILE A 87 8.91 -22.42 3.25
CA ILE A 87 10.12 -22.58 2.43
C ILE A 87 11.20 -23.35 3.21
N ALA A 88 11.43 -23.00 4.48
CA ALA A 88 12.41 -23.69 5.31
C ALA A 88 12.04 -25.17 5.52
N TYR A 89 10.77 -25.47 5.83
CA TYR A 89 10.29 -26.84 6.00
C TYR A 89 10.32 -27.64 4.70
N MET A 90 9.94 -27.07 3.56
CA MET A 90 10.04 -27.73 2.26
C MET A 90 11.49 -28.01 1.88
N THR A 91 12.39 -27.06 2.14
CA THR A 91 13.83 -27.25 1.89
C THR A 91 14.36 -28.39 2.74
N TRP A 92 14.03 -28.45 4.05
CA TRP A 92 14.40 -29.57 4.89
C TRP A 92 13.82 -30.89 4.37
N LEU A 93 12.54 -30.92 3.96
CA LEU A 93 11.88 -32.11 3.43
C LEU A 93 12.61 -32.66 2.21
N LEU A 94 13.05 -31.80 1.30
CA LEU A 94 13.75 -32.19 0.07
C LEU A 94 15.19 -32.65 0.34
N VAL A 95 15.90 -31.97 1.23
CA VAL A 95 17.36 -32.18 1.39
C VAL A 95 17.69 -33.22 2.45
N GLU A 96 17.06 -33.16 3.63
CA GLU A 96 17.46 -33.93 4.80
C GLU A 96 16.50 -35.04 5.21
N SER A 97 15.21 -34.93 4.81
CA SER A 97 14.23 -35.93 5.24
C SER A 97 14.48 -37.32 4.65
N PRO A 98 14.04 -38.39 5.36
CA PRO A 98 14.08 -39.74 4.82
C PRO A 98 13.30 -39.92 3.49
N ILE A 99 12.23 -39.14 3.30
CA ILE A 99 11.45 -39.12 2.05
C ILE A 99 12.27 -38.50 0.93
N GLY A 100 12.83 -37.31 1.15
CA GLY A 100 13.71 -36.65 0.20
C GLY A 100 14.94 -37.47 -0.15
N GLN A 101 15.49 -38.19 0.83
CA GLN A 101 16.62 -39.10 0.64
C GLN A 101 16.30 -40.33 -0.22
N ARG A 102 15.05 -40.79 -0.22
CA ARG A 102 14.57 -41.88 -1.08
C ARG A 102 14.22 -41.37 -2.49
N ALA A 103 13.62 -40.21 -2.59
CA ALA A 103 13.19 -39.63 -3.86
C ALA A 103 14.38 -39.09 -4.70
N ILE A 104 15.41 -38.56 -4.04
CA ILE A 104 16.60 -38.03 -4.69
C ILE A 104 17.79 -38.93 -4.38
N PRO A 105 18.57 -39.38 -5.37
CA PRO A 105 19.71 -40.29 -5.16
C PRO A 105 20.62 -39.83 -4.02
N LYS A 106 21.20 -40.82 -3.30
CA LYS A 106 22.04 -40.62 -2.07
C LYS A 106 23.26 -39.69 -2.24
N GLN A 107 23.56 -39.27 -3.47
CA GLN A 107 24.65 -38.36 -3.71
C GLN A 107 24.30 -36.95 -3.18
N THR A 108 24.94 -36.53 -2.10
CA THR A 108 24.82 -35.19 -1.50
C THR A 108 24.88 -34.07 -2.54
N ARG A 109 25.68 -34.24 -3.59
CA ARG A 109 25.80 -33.29 -4.71
C ARG A 109 24.48 -33.05 -5.45
N VAL A 110 23.66 -34.08 -5.68
CA VAL A 110 22.38 -33.95 -6.40
C VAL A 110 21.37 -33.15 -5.56
N ARG A 111 21.37 -33.32 -4.25
CA ARG A 111 20.47 -32.57 -3.35
C ARG A 111 20.81 -31.08 -3.33
N TYR A 112 22.10 -30.75 -3.20
CA TYR A 112 22.55 -29.37 -3.31
C TYR A 112 22.27 -28.80 -4.71
N ALA A 113 22.42 -29.59 -5.75
CA ALA A 113 22.08 -29.16 -7.10
C ALA A 113 20.59 -28.79 -7.25
N VAL A 114 19.68 -29.56 -6.61
CA VAL A 114 18.24 -29.23 -6.61
C VAL A 114 17.98 -27.90 -5.88
N VAL A 115 18.59 -27.69 -4.72
CA VAL A 115 18.45 -26.41 -3.98
C VAL A 115 19.01 -25.26 -4.79
N VAL A 116 20.20 -25.41 -5.36
CA VAL A 116 20.83 -24.40 -6.24
C VAL A 116 19.96 -24.13 -7.46
N MET A 117 19.37 -25.15 -8.07
CA MET A 117 18.46 -25.00 -9.22
C MET A 117 17.20 -24.22 -8.84
N VAL A 118 16.55 -24.52 -7.70
CA VAL A 118 15.39 -23.77 -7.22
C VAL A 118 15.75 -22.31 -6.95
N PHE A 119 16.89 -22.09 -6.32
CA PHE A 119 17.39 -20.73 -6.07
C PHE A 119 17.69 -19.98 -7.39
N ALA A 120 18.34 -20.66 -8.35
CA ALA A 120 18.63 -20.08 -9.67
C ALA A 120 17.35 -19.74 -10.45
N LEU A 121 16.33 -20.61 -10.39
CA LEU A 121 15.01 -20.33 -10.99
C LEU A 121 14.32 -19.15 -10.33
N THR A 122 14.41 -19.01 -9.01
CA THR A 122 13.86 -17.88 -8.28
C THR A 122 14.55 -16.57 -8.65
N LEU A 123 15.90 -16.58 -8.74
CA LEU A 123 16.66 -15.44 -9.24
C LEU A 123 16.34 -15.11 -10.68
N ALA A 124 16.26 -16.10 -11.55
CA ALA A 124 15.89 -15.91 -12.97
C ALA A 124 14.49 -15.30 -13.09
N ARG A 125 13.51 -15.77 -12.30
CA ARG A 125 12.15 -15.19 -12.26
C ARG A 125 12.19 -13.76 -11.73
N GLY A 126 12.92 -13.49 -10.65
CA GLY A 126 13.09 -12.13 -10.10
C GLY A 126 13.71 -11.19 -11.13
N SER A 127 14.79 -11.62 -11.78
CA SER A 127 15.43 -10.86 -12.85
C SER A 127 14.50 -10.61 -14.04
N TYR A 128 13.75 -11.62 -14.46
CA TYR A 128 12.77 -11.47 -15.54
C TYR A 128 11.69 -10.45 -15.18
N VAL A 129 11.13 -10.50 -13.97
CA VAL A 129 10.14 -9.51 -13.51
C VAL A 129 10.72 -8.11 -13.51
N THR A 130 11.95 -7.96 -13.03
CA THR A 130 12.59 -6.65 -12.87
C THR A 130 13.02 -6.05 -14.21
N TYR A 131 13.62 -6.84 -15.10
CA TYR A 131 14.23 -6.32 -16.33
C TYR A 131 13.36 -6.48 -17.58
N VAL A 132 12.31 -7.31 -17.53
CA VAL A 132 11.43 -7.57 -18.67
C VAL A 132 9.99 -7.13 -18.40
N GLU A 133 9.36 -7.61 -17.31
CA GLU A 133 7.96 -7.25 -17.01
C GLU A 133 7.81 -5.81 -16.52
N LYS A 134 8.83 -5.30 -15.82
CA LYS A 134 8.86 -3.94 -15.25
C LYS A 134 10.08 -3.15 -15.74
N ALA A 135 10.45 -3.34 -17.00
CA ALA A 135 11.62 -2.69 -17.60
C ALA A 135 11.53 -1.16 -17.62
N ASP A 136 10.31 -0.63 -17.56
CA ASP A 136 9.99 0.79 -17.46
C ASP A 136 10.28 1.40 -16.08
N ARG A 137 10.53 0.56 -15.06
CA ARG A 137 10.81 1.03 -13.70
C ARG A 137 12.31 0.96 -13.41
N PRO A 138 12.94 2.08 -12.99
CA PRO A 138 14.33 2.04 -12.54
C PRO A 138 14.46 1.15 -11.30
N LEU A 139 15.58 0.43 -11.18
CA LEU A 139 15.91 -0.39 -10.01
C LEU A 139 16.04 0.42 -8.73
N ILE A 140 16.53 1.64 -8.86
CA ILE A 140 16.70 2.61 -7.78
C ILE A 140 16.19 3.93 -8.35
N GLU A 141 15.16 4.46 -7.73
CA GLU A 141 14.58 5.75 -8.04
C GLU A 141 14.97 6.71 -6.91
N ILE A 142 15.93 7.59 -7.18
CA ILE A 142 16.43 8.57 -6.22
C ILE A 142 15.69 9.90 -6.43
N ASP A 143 15.46 10.26 -7.68
CA ASP A 143 14.76 11.47 -8.06
C ASP A 143 13.35 11.14 -8.56
N LEU A 144 12.43 12.09 -8.42
CA LEU A 144 11.10 11.95 -9.01
C LEU A 144 11.22 11.93 -10.53
N PRO A 145 10.44 11.08 -11.24
CA PRO A 145 10.46 11.05 -12.69
C PRO A 145 10.04 12.41 -13.26
N GLU A 146 10.78 12.91 -14.25
CA GLU A 146 10.43 14.14 -14.95
C GLU A 146 9.18 13.91 -15.82
N ASN A 147 8.06 14.44 -15.38
CA ASN A 147 6.78 14.44 -16.10
C ASN A 147 6.00 15.74 -15.81
N GLU A 148 4.90 15.95 -16.52
CA GLU A 148 4.10 17.17 -16.34
C GLU A 148 3.60 17.34 -14.90
N TRP A 149 3.33 16.25 -14.18
CA TRP A 149 2.92 16.30 -12.77
C TRP A 149 4.03 16.82 -11.88
N THR A 150 5.27 16.33 -12.04
CA THR A 150 6.41 16.78 -11.22
C THR A 150 6.76 18.24 -11.53
N GLN A 151 6.61 18.69 -12.77
CA GLN A 151 6.79 20.10 -13.14
C GLN A 151 5.73 21.00 -12.47
N VAL A 152 4.47 20.54 -12.32
CA VAL A 152 3.48 21.24 -11.50
C VAL A 152 3.87 21.25 -10.03
N MET A 153 4.50 20.18 -9.53
CA MET A 153 4.99 20.13 -8.15
C MET A 153 6.17 21.08 -7.91
N ASP A 154 7.06 21.26 -8.90
CA ASP A 154 8.13 22.26 -8.85
C ASP A 154 7.52 23.67 -8.76
N TRP A 155 6.54 23.96 -9.61
CA TRP A 155 5.80 25.22 -9.51
C TRP A 155 5.14 25.38 -8.14
N ALA A 156 4.55 24.32 -7.58
CA ALA A 156 3.92 24.34 -6.24
C ALA A 156 4.97 24.55 -5.14
N ALA A 157 6.17 23.98 -5.27
CA ALA A 157 7.27 24.13 -4.33
C ALA A 157 7.79 25.57 -4.21
N GLU A 158 7.64 26.39 -5.24
CA GLU A 158 7.96 27.81 -5.23
C GLU A 158 6.95 28.67 -4.43
N ARG A 159 5.78 28.13 -4.11
CA ARG A 159 4.77 28.85 -3.34
C ARG A 159 5.17 28.92 -1.86
N PRO A 160 4.63 29.86 -1.06
CA PRO A 160 4.90 29.94 0.37
C PRO A 160 4.62 28.61 1.11
N VAL A 161 5.36 28.32 2.17
CA VAL A 161 5.27 27.03 2.92
C VAL A 161 3.86 26.74 3.44
N GLY A 162 3.08 27.77 3.77
CA GLY A 162 1.69 27.62 4.25
C GLY A 162 0.64 27.48 3.15
N THR A 163 1.06 27.31 1.88
CA THR A 163 0.11 27.15 0.76
C THR A 163 -0.58 25.78 0.81
N HIS A 164 -1.91 25.79 0.68
CA HIS A 164 -2.75 24.59 0.69
C HIS A 164 -3.39 24.34 -0.68
N PHE A 165 -3.31 23.11 -1.13
CA PHE A 165 -3.82 22.70 -2.43
C PHE A 165 -5.08 21.83 -2.32
N LEU A 166 -6.03 22.03 -3.24
CA LEU A 166 -7.11 21.12 -3.54
C LEU A 166 -6.72 20.30 -4.76
N VAL A 167 -6.66 19.00 -4.65
CA VAL A 167 -6.27 18.06 -5.70
C VAL A 167 -7.12 16.80 -5.58
N ASP A 168 -7.19 15.99 -6.63
CA ASP A 168 -7.76 14.64 -6.55
C ASP A 168 -7.14 13.86 -5.36
N PRO A 169 -7.91 13.36 -4.42
CA PRO A 169 -7.36 12.60 -3.29
C PRO A 169 -6.48 11.41 -3.69
N GLY A 170 -6.74 10.81 -4.85
CA GLY A 170 -5.98 9.70 -5.41
C GLY A 170 -4.73 10.11 -6.20
N HIS A 171 -4.36 11.40 -6.23
CA HIS A 171 -3.28 11.94 -7.06
C HIS A 171 -1.95 11.19 -6.91
N ALA A 172 -1.60 10.76 -5.70
CA ALA A 172 -0.34 10.06 -5.46
C ALA A 172 -0.27 8.69 -6.17
N TRP A 173 -1.42 8.01 -6.31
CA TRP A 173 -1.53 6.77 -7.08
C TRP A 173 -1.59 7.02 -8.60
N ARG A 174 -2.30 8.07 -9.00
CA ARG A 174 -2.51 8.38 -10.43
C ARG A 174 -1.25 8.91 -11.08
N TYR A 175 -0.51 9.78 -10.37
CA TYR A 175 0.61 10.53 -10.95
C TYR A 175 1.98 10.15 -10.38
N GLY A 176 2.03 9.14 -9.49
CA GLY A 176 3.28 8.55 -8.99
C GLY A 176 3.91 9.25 -7.80
N SER A 177 3.52 10.50 -7.49
CA SER A 177 4.01 11.21 -6.30
C SER A 177 2.93 12.05 -5.63
N SER A 178 3.08 12.25 -4.31
CA SER A 178 2.14 13.08 -3.56
C SER A 178 2.55 14.54 -3.57
N VAL A 179 1.57 15.46 -3.51
CA VAL A 179 1.83 16.90 -3.36
C VAL A 179 2.74 17.16 -2.16
N ARG A 180 2.43 16.57 -1.00
CA ARG A 180 3.23 16.75 0.22
C ARG A 180 4.69 16.32 0.06
N ALA A 181 4.92 15.19 -0.62
CA ALA A 181 6.28 14.66 -0.80
C ALA A 181 7.06 15.42 -1.87
N ALA A 182 6.41 15.75 -3.00
CA ALA A 182 7.07 16.35 -4.15
C ALA A 182 7.26 17.87 -4.00
N SER A 183 6.28 18.59 -3.44
CA SER A 183 6.36 20.06 -3.33
C SER A 183 6.64 20.57 -1.91
N GLY A 184 6.51 19.73 -0.88
CA GLY A 184 6.57 20.17 0.51
C GLY A 184 5.40 21.07 0.93
N ARG A 185 4.29 21.07 0.18
CA ARG A 185 3.09 21.87 0.47
C ARG A 185 1.97 20.96 0.96
N ASP A 186 1.02 21.53 1.71
CA ASP A 186 -0.09 20.75 2.24
C ASP A 186 -1.21 20.61 1.21
N VAL A 187 -2.04 19.58 1.39
CA VAL A 187 -3.15 19.26 0.50
C VAL A 187 -4.40 18.98 1.33
N TYR A 188 -5.55 19.31 0.76
CA TYR A 188 -6.85 19.13 1.41
C TYR A 188 -7.08 17.70 1.89
N LEU A 189 -6.80 16.72 1.03
CA LEU A 189 -6.94 15.29 1.32
C LEU A 189 -5.98 14.49 0.45
N GLU A 190 -5.30 13.52 1.07
CA GLU A 190 -4.44 12.56 0.39
C GLU A 190 -4.82 11.13 0.81
N GLU A 191 -5.39 10.38 -0.11
CA GLU A 191 -5.96 9.05 0.17
C GLU A 191 -4.95 8.11 0.85
N ILE A 192 -3.71 8.06 0.35
CA ILE A 192 -2.70 7.13 0.86
C ILE A 192 -2.33 7.43 2.32
N LYS A 193 -2.01 8.69 2.61
CA LYS A 193 -1.49 9.09 3.92
C LYS A 193 -2.60 9.31 4.93
N ASP A 194 -3.63 10.07 4.56
CA ASP A 194 -4.68 10.46 5.49
C ASP A 194 -5.55 9.27 5.90
N ILE A 195 -5.91 8.36 4.95
CA ILE A 195 -6.61 7.11 5.28
C ILE A 195 -5.69 6.18 6.09
N GLY A 196 -4.38 6.14 5.76
CA GLY A 196 -3.41 5.35 6.51
C GLY A 196 -3.35 5.74 7.99
N ILE A 197 -3.40 7.04 8.31
CA ILE A 197 -3.37 7.56 9.68
C ILE A 197 -4.75 7.44 10.33
N ALA A 198 -5.84 7.58 9.57
CA ALA A 198 -7.21 7.45 10.05
C ALA A 198 -7.49 6.08 10.71
N ILE A 199 -6.79 5.02 10.28
CA ILE A 199 -6.89 3.69 10.90
C ILE A 199 -6.51 3.73 12.39
N TYR A 200 -5.60 4.63 12.79
CA TYR A 200 -5.05 4.68 14.15
C TYR A 200 -5.67 5.79 15.03
N SER A 201 -6.53 6.65 14.48
CA SER A 201 -7.12 7.77 15.21
C SER A 201 -8.55 8.04 14.76
N SER A 202 -9.52 7.89 15.68
CA SER A 202 -10.93 8.19 15.42
C SER A 202 -11.16 9.63 15.01
N GLN A 203 -10.44 10.57 15.62
CA GLN A 203 -10.54 12.00 15.30
C GLN A 203 -10.08 12.28 13.85
N ILE A 204 -9.00 11.62 13.40
CA ILE A 204 -8.52 11.74 12.03
C ILE A 204 -9.49 11.05 11.08
N ALA A 205 -10.04 9.88 11.46
CA ALA A 205 -11.04 9.17 10.67
C ALA A 205 -12.30 10.01 10.43
N GLU A 206 -12.82 10.68 11.46
CA GLU A 206 -13.97 11.59 11.34
C GLU A 206 -13.65 12.76 10.41
N ARG A 207 -12.49 13.41 10.58
CA ARG A 207 -12.05 14.50 9.70
C ARG A 207 -11.92 14.05 8.25
N VAL A 208 -11.32 12.91 8.00
CA VAL A 208 -11.15 12.33 6.64
C VAL A 208 -12.50 12.00 6.03
N SER A 209 -13.40 11.35 6.79
CA SER A 209 -14.76 11.01 6.34
C SER A 209 -15.55 12.27 5.99
N THR A 210 -15.49 13.31 6.82
CA THR A 210 -16.14 14.60 6.56
C THR A 210 -15.59 15.24 5.29
N ARG A 211 -14.27 15.29 5.12
CA ARG A 211 -13.65 15.87 3.92
C ARG A 211 -14.00 15.12 2.64
N ILE A 212 -14.07 13.78 2.70
CA ILE A 212 -14.51 12.95 1.56
C ILE A 212 -15.95 13.27 1.21
N ALA A 213 -16.85 13.32 2.20
CA ALA A 213 -18.28 13.61 1.98
C ALA A 213 -18.51 15.00 1.39
N GLU A 214 -17.77 16.03 1.85
CA GLU A 214 -17.89 17.39 1.34
C GLU A 214 -17.28 17.58 -0.04
N LEU A 215 -16.17 16.90 -0.33
CA LEU A 215 -15.56 16.90 -1.66
C LEU A 215 -16.47 16.21 -2.69
N GLY A 216 -17.06 15.09 -2.32
CA GLY A 216 -17.81 14.25 -3.26
C GLY A 216 -16.92 13.67 -4.35
N ASN A 217 -17.47 13.50 -5.56
CA ASN A 217 -16.69 13.06 -6.71
C ASN A 217 -15.84 14.21 -7.26
N PHE A 218 -14.52 14.06 -7.22
CA PHE A 218 -13.58 15.10 -7.69
C PHE A 218 -13.71 15.37 -9.20
N SER A 219 -14.03 14.37 -10.01
CA SER A 219 -14.22 14.56 -11.45
C SER A 219 -15.45 15.43 -11.80
N GLU A 220 -16.38 15.59 -10.86
CA GLU A 220 -17.58 16.42 -10.98
C GLU A 220 -17.48 17.74 -10.20
N LEU A 221 -16.24 18.11 -9.79
CA LEU A 221 -16.01 19.31 -9.03
C LEU A 221 -16.28 20.56 -9.90
N ASP A 222 -17.22 21.39 -9.47
CA ASP A 222 -17.51 22.67 -10.09
C ASP A 222 -16.85 23.85 -9.35
N SER A 223 -16.85 25.02 -9.97
CA SER A 223 -16.26 26.25 -9.42
C SER A 223 -16.90 26.66 -8.08
N ASN A 224 -18.21 26.47 -7.92
CA ASN A 224 -18.91 26.85 -6.69
C ASN A 224 -18.53 25.95 -5.52
N ARG A 225 -18.44 24.62 -5.75
CA ARG A 225 -17.98 23.68 -4.71
C ARG A 225 -16.52 23.94 -4.37
N ALA A 226 -15.65 24.13 -5.36
CA ALA A 226 -14.25 24.45 -5.14
C ALA A 226 -14.08 25.70 -4.27
N ARG A 227 -14.82 26.79 -4.54
CA ARG A 227 -14.81 28.02 -3.73
C ARG A 227 -15.33 27.80 -2.31
N ARG A 228 -16.41 27.03 -2.11
CA ARG A 228 -16.92 26.70 -0.78
C ARG A 228 -15.89 25.96 0.05
N LEU A 229 -15.24 24.95 -0.54
CA LEU A 229 -14.16 24.21 0.11
C LEU A 229 -12.97 25.11 0.43
N ALA A 230 -12.58 25.97 -0.52
CA ALA A 230 -11.48 26.92 -0.34
C ALA A 230 -11.74 27.88 0.85
N HIS A 231 -12.93 28.45 0.92
CA HIS A 231 -13.32 29.35 2.02
C HIS A 231 -13.32 28.61 3.37
N ARG A 232 -13.89 27.40 3.41
CA ARG A 232 -14.02 26.64 4.66
C ARG A 232 -12.69 26.10 5.19
N TYR A 233 -11.80 25.71 4.29
CA TYR A 233 -10.54 25.01 4.62
C TYR A 233 -9.28 25.82 4.31
N HIS A 234 -9.44 27.07 3.93
CA HIS A 234 -8.34 27.98 3.59
C HIS A 234 -7.43 27.42 2.51
N LEU A 235 -8.04 26.95 1.39
CA LEU A 235 -7.30 26.41 0.27
C LEU A 235 -6.93 27.54 -0.71
N ASP A 236 -5.70 27.51 -1.19
CA ASP A 236 -5.16 28.57 -2.05
C ASP A 236 -5.29 28.28 -3.53
N TYR A 237 -5.05 27.02 -3.93
CA TYR A 237 -5.03 26.61 -5.32
C TYR A 237 -5.74 25.28 -5.53
N LEU A 238 -6.34 25.13 -6.73
CA LEU A 238 -6.89 23.88 -7.23
C LEU A 238 -6.02 23.37 -8.39
N ILE A 239 -5.61 22.10 -8.35
CA ILE A 239 -4.95 21.40 -9.46
C ILE A 239 -5.90 20.35 -10.01
N THR A 240 -6.21 20.40 -11.30
CA THR A 240 -7.12 19.46 -11.96
C THR A 240 -6.79 19.34 -13.46
N GLU A 241 -7.10 18.18 -14.04
CA GLU A 241 -7.01 17.95 -15.48
C GLU A 241 -8.22 18.55 -16.24
N HIS A 242 -9.32 18.81 -15.54
CA HIS A 242 -10.55 19.31 -16.15
C HIS A 242 -10.60 20.83 -16.12
N PRO A 243 -11.05 21.50 -17.21
CA PRO A 243 -11.24 22.94 -17.21
C PRO A 243 -12.41 23.31 -16.26
N ILE A 244 -12.16 24.29 -15.41
CA ILE A 244 -13.15 24.82 -14.46
C ILE A 244 -13.17 26.34 -14.62
N GLY A 245 -14.34 26.97 -14.45
CA GLY A 245 -14.54 28.41 -14.58
C GLY A 245 -13.95 29.20 -13.39
N LEU A 246 -12.64 29.09 -13.17
CA LEU A 246 -11.86 29.75 -12.14
C LEU A 246 -10.64 30.45 -12.77
N PRO A 247 -10.01 31.45 -12.11
CA PRO A 247 -8.81 32.10 -12.61
C PRO A 247 -7.65 31.12 -12.75
N LEU A 248 -7.23 30.85 -13.99
CA LEU A 248 -6.08 30.01 -14.31
C LEU A 248 -4.79 30.77 -14.01
N VAL A 249 -3.88 30.21 -13.23
CA VAL A 249 -2.60 30.83 -12.85
C VAL A 249 -1.39 30.08 -13.36
N HIS A 250 -1.54 28.79 -13.66
CA HIS A 250 -0.48 27.97 -14.25
C HIS A 250 -1.10 26.80 -15.01
N GLN A 251 -0.42 26.35 -16.07
CA GLN A 251 -0.80 25.16 -16.83
C GLN A 251 0.44 24.41 -17.25
N GLN A 252 0.41 23.09 -17.05
CA GLN A 252 1.48 22.18 -17.47
C GLN A 252 0.88 20.88 -17.99
N GLY A 253 1.05 20.64 -19.30
CA GLY A 253 0.40 19.51 -19.96
C GLY A 253 -1.11 19.49 -19.71
N PRO A 254 -1.68 18.39 -19.20
CA PRO A 254 -3.10 18.28 -18.88
C PRO A 254 -3.50 19.02 -17.60
N PHE A 255 -2.55 19.42 -16.77
CA PHE A 255 -2.83 19.99 -15.45
C PHE A 255 -3.05 21.48 -15.51
N ASN A 256 -4.20 21.91 -15.00
CA ASN A 256 -4.57 23.31 -14.82
C ASN A 256 -4.51 23.67 -13.35
N VAL A 257 -3.87 24.78 -13.01
CA VAL A 257 -3.80 25.32 -11.64
C VAL A 257 -4.61 26.59 -11.57
N TYR A 258 -5.62 26.62 -10.72
CA TYR A 258 -6.53 27.73 -10.53
C TYR A 258 -6.32 28.40 -9.18
N ASP A 259 -6.39 29.74 -9.13
CA ASP A 259 -6.37 30.52 -7.88
C ASP A 259 -7.77 30.49 -7.23
N LEU A 260 -7.84 29.99 -6.00
CA LEU A 260 -9.05 29.95 -5.18
C LEU A 260 -9.22 31.18 -4.29
N ARG A 261 -8.19 32.03 -4.18
CA ARG A 261 -8.16 33.23 -3.32
C ARG A 261 -8.71 34.48 -4.01
N ALA A 262 -8.90 34.43 -5.32
CA ALA A 262 -9.20 35.62 -6.14
C ALA A 262 -10.44 36.37 -5.65
N ASP A 263 -11.49 35.64 -5.21
CA ASP A 263 -12.73 36.28 -4.73
C ASP A 263 -12.61 36.86 -3.32
N SER A 264 -11.77 36.30 -2.46
CA SER A 264 -11.53 36.82 -1.11
C SER A 264 -10.78 38.16 -1.15
N ARG A 265 -9.93 38.37 -2.14
CA ARG A 265 -9.23 39.64 -2.34
C ARG A 265 -10.16 40.75 -2.87
N LEU A 266 -11.12 40.41 -3.73
CA LEU A 266 -12.14 41.36 -4.21
C LEU A 266 -13.07 41.78 -3.07
N ALA A 267 -13.49 40.85 -2.20
CA ALA A 267 -14.34 41.16 -1.04
C ALA A 267 -13.64 42.06 0.00
N LEU A 268 -12.32 41.94 0.17
CA LEU A 268 -11.54 42.78 1.08
C LEU A 268 -11.27 44.19 0.50
N SER A 269 -11.21 44.33 -0.83
CA SER A 269 -11.04 45.64 -1.47
C SER A 269 -12.31 46.49 -1.41
N PHE A 270 -13.51 45.90 -1.33
CA PHE A 270 -14.79 46.61 -1.20
C PHE A 270 -15.13 47.04 0.25
N ASN A 271 -14.41 46.47 1.27
CA ASN A 271 -14.64 46.84 2.66
C ASN A 271 -13.67 47.93 3.20
N ASN A 272 -12.76 48.44 2.38
CA ASN A 272 -11.78 49.48 2.76
C ASN A 272 -12.05 50.83 2.07
N ASP A 273 -13.17 51.00 1.40
CA ASP A 273 -13.71 52.27 0.91
C ASP A 273 -14.96 52.66 1.73
#